data_90c17782e7231516fa25ef1b2dee0546
#
_entry.id   90c17782e7231516fa25ef1b2dee0546
#
_cell.length_a   1.000
_cell.length_b   1.000
_cell.length_c   1.000
_cell.angle_alpha   90.00
_cell.angle_beta   90.00
_cell.angle_gamma   90.00
#
_symmetry.space_group_name_H-M   'P 1'
#
loop_
_entity.id
_entity.type
_entity.pdbx_description
1 polymer ?
#
loop_
_entity_poly.entity_id
_entity_poly.type
_entity_poly.pdbx_seq_one_letter_code
_entity_poly.pdbx_strand_id
1 'polypeptide(L)'
;IVYVAALGHPYGENPERGIFKSVDGGKSWDKVLYKSSKAGAIDLVMDPNDPETLYATIWQVYRTPYKMLGGGPDCGIYKSSDGGKSWKDISENKGLPERPLGKIGITVSGANSNRLWAIVEANNGGVYVSDDAGDSWELVNNERKLRQRAFYYSRIYADPKDEDIVYALNTGFYKSVDGGKTFDKRIIVPHGDNHDLWIDPNDPMRMVNANDGGGCVSVNGGDTWTDLDFPTSQFYHIMVTKDFPYHVCGAQQDNSTMCIPSEGWNFKQARGPHKQYYYAVGGGESGYISQHPDNLDWFYAGSQGALLTKYDRSNGFRRDIQVYPRFFSGEPASALPE
;
A
#
# COMPACT_ATOMS: atom_id res chain seq x y z
N ILE A 1 -15.47 22.79 -0.14
CA ILE A 1 -16.07 21.48 0.20
C ILE A 1 -14.95 20.44 0.18
N VAL A 2 -14.94 19.56 1.16
CA VAL A 2 -13.95 18.47 1.27
C VAL A 2 -14.70 17.16 1.53
N TYR A 3 -14.26 16.08 0.89
CA TYR A 3 -14.75 14.73 1.15
C TYR A 3 -13.61 13.84 1.64
N VAL A 4 -13.92 12.92 2.54
CA VAL A 4 -12.95 11.95 3.09
C VAL A 4 -13.54 10.55 3.04
N ALA A 5 -12.80 9.62 2.42
CA ALA A 5 -13.07 8.20 2.52
C ALA A 5 -12.41 7.66 3.80
N ALA A 6 -13.21 7.28 4.78
CA ALA A 6 -12.74 6.76 6.05
C ALA A 6 -12.94 5.25 6.15
N LEU A 7 -11.82 4.52 6.16
CA LEU A 7 -11.84 3.08 6.42
C LEU A 7 -12.19 2.76 7.89
N GLY A 8 -11.85 3.68 8.81
CA GLY A 8 -11.78 3.38 10.22
C GLY A 8 -10.63 2.42 10.55
N HIS A 9 -10.53 1.95 11.78
CA HIS A 9 -9.52 0.94 12.12
C HIS A 9 -9.97 -0.47 11.68
N PRO A 10 -9.07 -1.32 11.16
CA PRO A 10 -9.42 -2.66 10.68
C PRO A 10 -9.49 -3.72 11.79
N TYR A 11 -9.20 -3.38 13.04
CA TYR A 11 -9.05 -4.33 14.16
C TYR A 11 -10.34 -4.67 14.90
N GLY A 12 -11.45 -4.06 14.52
CA GLY A 12 -12.77 -4.29 15.10
C GLY A 12 -13.84 -3.49 14.38
N GLU A 13 -15.08 -3.74 14.76
CA GLU A 13 -16.21 -2.94 14.33
C GLU A 13 -16.11 -1.53 14.93
N ASN A 14 -16.42 -0.52 14.14
CA ASN A 14 -16.41 0.87 14.61
C ASN A 14 -17.34 1.76 13.78
N PRO A 15 -17.87 2.85 14.38
CA PRO A 15 -18.78 3.76 13.69
C PRO A 15 -18.05 4.82 12.83
N GLU A 16 -16.73 4.90 12.86
CA GLU A 16 -15.93 5.93 12.19
C GLU A 16 -15.71 5.66 10.70
N ARG A 17 -16.39 4.66 10.17
CA ARG A 17 -16.31 4.20 8.78
C ARG A 17 -17.27 4.97 7.89
N GLY A 18 -16.93 5.14 6.60
CA GLY A 18 -17.81 5.71 5.59
C GLY A 18 -17.24 6.92 4.85
N ILE A 19 -18.09 7.66 4.16
CA ILE A 19 -17.71 8.91 3.53
C ILE A 19 -18.16 10.07 4.43
N PHE A 20 -17.24 11.00 4.65
CA PHE A 20 -17.50 12.23 5.38
C PHE A 20 -17.36 13.42 4.44
N LYS A 21 -18.24 14.41 4.63
CA LYS A 21 -18.26 15.67 3.88
C LYS A 21 -18.14 16.84 4.82
N SER A 22 -17.27 17.78 4.50
CA SER A 22 -17.20 19.10 5.14
C SER A 22 -17.54 20.18 4.14
N VAL A 23 -18.32 21.17 4.56
CA VAL A 23 -18.66 22.37 3.77
C VAL A 23 -18.02 23.64 4.34
N ASP A 24 -17.25 23.54 5.42
CA ASP A 24 -16.67 24.65 6.16
C ASP A 24 -15.13 24.60 6.28
N GLY A 25 -14.49 23.89 5.34
CA GLY A 25 -13.02 23.76 5.30
C GLY A 25 -12.45 22.77 6.34
N GLY A 26 -13.25 21.76 6.73
CA GLY A 26 -12.81 20.70 7.63
C GLY A 26 -13.05 20.98 9.13
N LYS A 27 -13.79 22.04 9.46
CA LYS A 27 -14.11 22.38 10.85
C LYS A 27 -15.21 21.48 11.42
N SER A 28 -16.18 21.10 10.58
CA SER A 28 -17.21 20.11 10.90
C SER A 28 -17.38 19.11 9.78
N TRP A 29 -17.90 17.92 10.11
CA TRP A 29 -18.03 16.80 9.19
C TRP A 29 -19.36 16.11 9.34
N ASP A 30 -20.06 15.93 8.22
CA ASP A 30 -21.26 15.10 8.13
C ASP A 30 -20.90 13.74 7.51
N LYS A 31 -21.38 12.65 8.12
CA LYS A 31 -21.26 11.32 7.53
C LYS A 31 -22.34 11.13 6.48
N VAL A 32 -21.94 11.16 5.20
CA VAL A 32 -22.88 11.16 4.06
C VAL A 32 -23.06 9.78 3.41
N LEU A 33 -22.16 8.83 3.67
CA LEU A 33 -22.33 7.42 3.28
C LEU A 33 -21.83 6.53 4.42
N TYR A 34 -22.70 5.62 4.87
CA TYR A 34 -22.36 4.62 5.89
C TYR A 34 -23.04 3.29 5.53
N LYS A 35 -22.27 2.23 5.42
CA LYS A 35 -22.80 0.88 5.14
C LYS A 35 -23.02 0.08 6.40
N SER A 36 -21.95 -0.09 7.20
CA SER A 36 -22.00 -0.84 8.47
C SER A 36 -20.78 -0.55 9.34
N SER A 37 -20.79 -1.02 10.58
CA SER A 37 -19.62 -0.98 11.47
C SER A 37 -18.45 -1.86 10.99
N LYS A 38 -18.69 -2.76 10.02
CA LYS A 38 -17.72 -3.74 9.49
C LYS A 38 -17.00 -3.26 8.22
N ALA A 39 -17.60 -2.30 7.49
CA ALA A 39 -17.13 -1.88 6.18
C ALA A 39 -16.95 -0.36 6.11
N GLY A 40 -15.79 0.10 5.66
CA GLY A 40 -15.45 1.50 5.52
C GLY A 40 -15.14 1.89 4.09
N ALA A 41 -15.10 3.19 3.82
CA ALA A 41 -14.73 3.70 2.50
C ALA A 41 -13.22 3.57 2.28
N ILE A 42 -12.82 3.12 1.09
CA ILE A 42 -11.42 2.89 0.73
C ILE A 42 -11.00 3.70 -0.50
N ASP A 43 -11.94 4.08 -1.32
CA ASP A 43 -11.70 4.93 -2.47
C ASP A 43 -12.86 5.89 -2.69
N LEU A 44 -12.56 7.07 -3.21
CA LEU A 44 -13.52 8.12 -3.49
C LEU A 44 -13.02 8.99 -4.63
N VAL A 45 -13.74 9.04 -5.71
CA VAL A 45 -13.42 9.88 -6.87
C VAL A 45 -14.59 10.79 -7.22
N MET A 46 -14.26 12.00 -7.63
CA MET A 46 -15.20 12.99 -8.14
C MET A 46 -15.02 13.07 -9.65
N ASP A 47 -16.12 13.18 -10.38
CA ASP A 47 -16.05 13.45 -11.81
C ASP A 47 -15.41 14.84 -12.02
N PRO A 48 -14.29 14.94 -12.74
CA PRO A 48 -13.63 16.23 -13.00
C PRO A 48 -14.49 17.24 -13.74
N ASN A 49 -15.51 16.78 -14.47
CA ASN A 49 -16.41 17.63 -15.28
C ASN A 49 -17.72 17.96 -14.58
N ASP A 50 -18.08 17.19 -13.53
CA ASP A 50 -19.31 17.39 -12.75
C ASP A 50 -19.06 17.11 -11.25
N PRO A 51 -18.78 18.12 -10.43
CA PRO A 51 -18.48 17.95 -9.02
C PRO A 51 -19.66 17.46 -8.16
N GLU A 52 -20.87 17.39 -8.70
CA GLU A 52 -22.01 16.77 -8.03
C GLU A 52 -22.01 15.25 -8.20
N THR A 53 -21.28 14.72 -9.19
CA THR A 53 -21.14 13.27 -9.42
C THR A 53 -19.90 12.73 -8.72
N LEU A 54 -20.13 11.75 -7.83
CA LEU A 54 -19.11 11.10 -7.01
C LEU A 54 -19.26 9.57 -7.08
N TYR A 55 -18.14 8.88 -7.05
CA TYR A 55 -18.09 7.42 -6.92
C TYR A 55 -17.27 7.05 -5.69
N ALA A 56 -17.78 6.12 -4.88
CA ALA A 56 -17.11 5.65 -3.68
C ALA A 56 -17.07 4.12 -3.65
N THR A 57 -16.01 3.55 -3.08
CA THR A 57 -15.93 2.11 -2.83
C THR A 57 -15.87 1.83 -1.34
N ILE A 58 -16.65 0.84 -0.93
CA ILE A 58 -16.74 0.36 0.46
C ILE A 58 -16.08 -1.00 0.55
N TRP A 59 -15.25 -1.18 1.56
CA TRP A 59 -14.50 -2.40 1.80
C TRP A 59 -14.75 -2.93 3.21
N GLN A 60 -15.22 -4.17 3.29
CA GLN A 60 -15.35 -4.89 4.55
C GLN A 60 -13.99 -5.54 4.89
N VAL A 61 -13.39 -5.11 5.98
CA VAL A 61 -12.08 -5.58 6.43
C VAL A 61 -12.04 -5.79 7.94
N TYR A 62 -11.40 -6.90 8.33
CA TYR A 62 -11.09 -7.20 9.72
C TYR A 62 -9.72 -7.85 9.81
N ARG A 63 -8.86 -7.36 10.69
CA ARG A 63 -7.48 -7.82 10.87
C ARG A 63 -7.21 -8.24 12.31
N THR A 64 -6.62 -9.41 12.46
CA THR A 64 -6.01 -9.88 13.71
C THR A 64 -4.50 -10.09 13.50
N PRO A 65 -3.69 -10.35 14.54
CA PRO A 65 -2.27 -10.66 14.38
C PRO A 65 -1.96 -11.86 13.45
N TYR A 66 -2.91 -12.75 13.27
CA TYR A 66 -2.72 -14.01 12.52
C TYR A 66 -3.70 -14.19 11.34
N LYS A 67 -4.66 -13.28 11.14
CA LYS A 67 -5.70 -13.41 10.11
C LYS A 67 -6.14 -12.05 9.59
N MET A 68 -6.39 -11.98 8.29
CA MET A 68 -7.06 -10.85 7.67
C MET A 68 -8.24 -11.35 6.84
N LEU A 69 -9.40 -10.74 7.04
CA LEU A 69 -10.58 -10.87 6.18
C LEU A 69 -10.65 -9.61 5.33
N GLY A 70 -10.51 -9.76 4.03
CA GLY A 70 -10.40 -8.63 3.08
C GLY A 70 -11.55 -8.60 2.09
N GLY A 71 -12.74 -8.96 2.51
CA GLY A 71 -13.94 -8.94 1.67
C GLY A 71 -15.18 -9.37 2.43
N GLY A 72 -16.36 -9.15 1.84
CA GLY A 72 -17.62 -9.54 2.45
C GLY A 72 -18.86 -8.93 1.77
N PRO A 73 -20.05 -9.20 2.32
CA PRO A 73 -21.32 -8.74 1.74
C PRO A 73 -21.48 -7.21 1.73
N ASP A 74 -20.77 -6.50 2.60
CA ASP A 74 -20.87 -5.05 2.69
C ASP A 74 -19.91 -4.30 1.77
N CYS A 75 -19.05 -5.00 1.01
CA CYS A 75 -18.23 -4.39 -0.04
C CYS A 75 -19.12 -3.93 -1.21
N GLY A 76 -18.72 -2.84 -1.86
CA GLY A 76 -19.46 -2.39 -3.03
C GLY A 76 -19.00 -1.06 -3.61
N ILE A 77 -19.66 -0.68 -4.69
CA ILE A 77 -19.50 0.58 -5.42
C ILE A 77 -20.76 1.42 -5.27
N TYR A 78 -20.58 2.68 -4.94
CA TYR A 78 -21.67 3.62 -4.70
C TYR A 78 -21.49 4.85 -5.58
N LYS A 79 -22.61 5.35 -6.16
CA LYS A 79 -22.65 6.58 -6.97
C LYS A 79 -23.55 7.60 -6.29
N SER A 80 -23.10 8.84 -6.24
CA SER A 80 -23.90 10.02 -5.93
C SER A 80 -23.97 10.91 -7.17
N SER A 81 -25.09 11.58 -7.40
CA SER A 81 -25.27 12.59 -8.46
C SER A 81 -25.82 13.92 -7.89
N ASP A 82 -25.63 14.14 -6.59
CA ASP A 82 -26.14 15.29 -5.85
C ASP A 82 -25.14 15.84 -4.82
N GLY A 83 -23.86 15.67 -5.10
CA GLY A 83 -22.79 16.13 -4.22
C GLY A 83 -22.72 15.37 -2.90
N GLY A 84 -23.05 14.07 -2.92
CA GLY A 84 -23.00 13.20 -1.77
C GLY A 84 -24.15 13.32 -0.80
N LYS A 85 -25.27 13.97 -1.16
CA LYS A 85 -26.47 14.03 -0.33
C LYS A 85 -27.19 12.68 -0.30
N SER A 86 -27.20 11.98 -1.44
CA SER A 86 -27.71 10.62 -1.55
C SER A 86 -26.75 9.72 -2.34
N TRP A 87 -26.82 8.39 -2.07
CA TRP A 87 -25.95 7.41 -2.70
C TRP A 87 -26.73 6.19 -3.16
N LYS A 88 -26.51 5.80 -4.41
CA LYS A 88 -27.06 4.59 -5.02
C LYS A 88 -26.01 3.48 -4.97
N ASP A 89 -26.35 2.31 -4.45
CA ASP A 89 -25.52 1.09 -4.58
C ASP A 89 -25.60 0.60 -6.03
N ILE A 90 -24.48 0.58 -6.73
CA ILE A 90 -24.34 0.11 -8.11
C ILE A 90 -23.49 -1.17 -8.20
N SER A 91 -23.24 -1.83 -7.08
CA SER A 91 -22.38 -3.02 -6.99
C SER A 91 -22.89 -4.24 -7.73
N GLU A 92 -24.21 -4.28 -8.01
CA GLU A 92 -24.88 -5.39 -8.69
C GLU A 92 -25.31 -5.01 -10.11
N ASN A 93 -24.87 -3.87 -10.62
CA ASN A 93 -25.14 -3.46 -11.97
C ASN A 93 -24.58 -4.49 -12.97
N LYS A 94 -25.26 -4.62 -14.10
CA LYS A 94 -24.96 -5.63 -15.13
C LYS A 94 -23.47 -5.61 -15.48
N GLY A 95 -22.85 -6.77 -15.47
CA GLY A 95 -21.46 -7.01 -15.90
C GLY A 95 -20.44 -7.03 -14.76
N LEU A 96 -20.75 -6.46 -13.58
CA LEU A 96 -19.89 -6.61 -12.41
C LEU A 96 -19.92 -8.06 -11.88
N PRO A 97 -18.86 -8.47 -11.15
CA PRO A 97 -18.81 -9.80 -10.56
C PRO A 97 -19.81 -9.96 -9.41
N GLU A 98 -20.27 -11.20 -9.23
CA GLU A 98 -21.13 -11.56 -8.12
C GLU A 98 -20.40 -11.42 -6.77
N ARG A 99 -21.17 -11.13 -5.73
CA ARG A 99 -20.68 -11.12 -4.34
C ARG A 99 -20.21 -12.53 -3.90
N PRO A 100 -19.26 -12.65 -2.96
CA PRO A 100 -18.67 -11.57 -2.18
C PRO A 100 -17.57 -10.82 -2.95
N LEU A 101 -17.53 -9.52 -2.74
CA LEU A 101 -16.49 -8.64 -3.26
C LEU A 101 -15.40 -8.40 -2.20
N GLY A 102 -14.19 -8.15 -2.65
CA GLY A 102 -13.09 -7.68 -1.84
C GLY A 102 -12.86 -6.18 -1.99
N LYS A 103 -11.59 -5.77 -1.99
CA LYS A 103 -11.20 -4.37 -2.18
C LYS A 103 -11.40 -3.95 -3.64
N ILE A 104 -11.88 -2.72 -3.82
CA ILE A 104 -12.18 -2.15 -5.13
C ILE A 104 -11.50 -0.78 -5.24
N GLY A 105 -10.74 -0.56 -6.30
CA GLY A 105 -10.31 0.77 -6.73
C GLY A 105 -11.18 1.25 -7.90
N ILE A 106 -11.47 2.53 -7.98
CA ILE A 106 -12.33 3.12 -9.02
C ILE A 106 -11.74 4.42 -9.54
N THR A 107 -11.97 4.71 -10.81
CA THR A 107 -11.59 6.00 -11.42
C THR A 107 -12.59 6.37 -12.51
N VAL A 108 -12.70 7.66 -12.78
CA VAL A 108 -13.51 8.24 -13.87
C VAL A 108 -12.60 8.99 -14.84
N SER A 109 -12.86 8.87 -16.14
CA SER A 109 -12.10 9.58 -17.16
C SER A 109 -12.36 11.08 -17.11
N GLY A 110 -11.30 11.89 -17.08
CA GLY A 110 -11.42 13.34 -17.25
C GLY A 110 -11.81 13.75 -18.67
N ALA A 111 -11.53 12.91 -19.65
CA ALA A 111 -11.90 13.15 -21.05
C ALA A 111 -13.35 12.76 -21.37
N ASN A 112 -13.95 11.83 -20.61
CA ASN A 112 -15.31 11.32 -20.85
C ASN A 112 -15.94 10.86 -19.52
N SER A 113 -16.85 11.63 -18.98
CA SER A 113 -17.55 11.35 -17.70
C SER A 113 -18.38 10.05 -17.71
N ASN A 114 -18.71 9.51 -18.88
CA ASN A 114 -19.39 8.21 -18.97
C ASN A 114 -18.42 7.03 -18.81
N ARG A 115 -17.12 7.25 -19.00
CA ARG A 115 -16.12 6.18 -18.92
C ARG A 115 -15.49 6.08 -17.53
N LEU A 116 -15.69 4.90 -16.93
CA LEU A 116 -15.11 4.53 -15.64
C LEU A 116 -14.33 3.22 -15.76
N TRP A 117 -13.36 3.05 -14.87
CA TRP A 117 -12.73 1.76 -14.62
C TRP A 117 -12.84 1.42 -13.15
N ALA A 118 -13.02 0.13 -12.89
CA ALA A 118 -12.91 -0.44 -11.56
C ALA A 118 -11.96 -1.64 -11.58
N ILE A 119 -11.01 -1.69 -10.65
CA ILE A 119 -10.24 -2.90 -10.38
C ILE A 119 -10.86 -3.61 -9.18
N VAL A 120 -11.40 -4.80 -9.41
CA VAL A 120 -12.26 -5.50 -8.45
C VAL A 120 -11.61 -6.79 -7.97
N GLU A 121 -11.47 -6.94 -6.68
CA GLU A 121 -11.14 -8.22 -6.05
C GLU A 121 -12.41 -9.05 -5.89
N ALA A 122 -12.48 -10.16 -6.62
CA ALA A 122 -13.58 -11.13 -6.60
C ALA A 122 -13.12 -12.46 -7.21
N ASN A 123 -13.95 -13.49 -7.16
CA ASN A 123 -13.68 -14.76 -7.87
C ASN A 123 -13.44 -14.52 -9.38
N ASN A 124 -14.30 -13.73 -10.02
CA ASN A 124 -14.13 -13.25 -11.40
C ASN A 124 -13.56 -11.82 -11.41
N GLY A 125 -12.63 -11.52 -10.51
CA GLY A 125 -12.07 -10.20 -10.39
C GLY A 125 -11.19 -9.80 -11.58
N GLY A 126 -11.06 -8.50 -11.81
CA GLY A 126 -10.31 -7.93 -12.92
C GLY A 126 -10.45 -6.42 -13.00
N VAL A 127 -10.06 -5.89 -14.14
CA VAL A 127 -10.35 -4.52 -14.56
C VAL A 127 -11.65 -4.53 -15.35
N TYR A 128 -12.62 -3.80 -14.85
CA TYR A 128 -13.92 -3.58 -15.46
C TYR A 128 -14.00 -2.16 -16.03
N VAL A 129 -14.61 -1.99 -17.17
CA VAL A 129 -14.91 -0.71 -17.79
C VAL A 129 -16.42 -0.49 -17.88
N SER A 130 -16.84 0.75 -17.67
CA SER A 130 -18.19 1.22 -17.97
C SER A 130 -18.10 2.38 -18.95
N ASP A 131 -19.00 2.45 -19.92
CA ASP A 131 -19.16 3.55 -20.88
C ASP A 131 -20.50 4.28 -20.70
N ASP A 132 -21.21 4.00 -19.62
CA ASP A 132 -22.51 4.56 -19.27
C ASP A 132 -22.59 5.06 -17.82
N ALA A 133 -21.48 5.61 -17.33
CA ALA A 133 -21.37 6.21 -16.00
C ALA A 133 -21.71 5.22 -14.86
N GLY A 134 -21.41 3.92 -15.06
CA GLY A 134 -21.57 2.87 -14.06
C GLY A 134 -22.89 2.11 -14.11
N ASP A 135 -23.74 2.35 -15.12
CA ASP A 135 -24.99 1.60 -15.26
C ASP A 135 -24.78 0.18 -15.77
N SER A 136 -23.76 -0.05 -16.59
CA SER A 136 -23.30 -1.39 -16.98
C SER A 136 -21.78 -1.46 -17.09
N TRP A 137 -21.23 -2.68 -17.00
CA TRP A 137 -19.80 -2.93 -16.93
C TRP A 137 -19.40 -4.10 -17.81
N GLU A 138 -18.16 -4.06 -18.31
CA GLU A 138 -17.51 -5.13 -19.06
C GLU A 138 -16.17 -5.48 -18.40
N LEU A 139 -15.90 -6.77 -18.20
CA LEU A 139 -14.59 -7.28 -17.81
C LEU A 139 -13.63 -7.20 -19.00
N VAL A 140 -12.68 -6.28 -18.96
CA VAL A 140 -11.72 -6.07 -20.08
C VAL A 140 -10.36 -6.72 -19.83
N ASN A 141 -9.96 -6.92 -18.57
CA ASN A 141 -8.70 -7.57 -18.25
C ASN A 141 -8.78 -8.30 -16.91
N ASN A 142 -8.28 -9.53 -16.85
CA ASN A 142 -8.27 -10.35 -15.63
C ASN A 142 -6.87 -10.81 -15.22
N GLU A 143 -5.81 -10.18 -15.72
CA GLU A 143 -4.44 -10.56 -15.42
C GLU A 143 -4.14 -10.43 -13.92
N ARG A 144 -3.55 -11.49 -13.35
CA ARG A 144 -3.22 -11.54 -11.94
C ARG A 144 -2.20 -10.47 -11.51
N LYS A 145 -1.29 -10.06 -12.41
CA LYS A 145 -0.28 -9.03 -12.10
C LYS A 145 -0.88 -7.70 -11.64
N LEU A 146 -2.11 -7.37 -12.07
CA LEU A 146 -2.83 -6.17 -11.71
C LEU A 146 -3.57 -6.29 -10.35
N ARG A 147 -3.73 -7.51 -9.83
CA ARG A 147 -4.56 -7.82 -8.66
C ARG A 147 -3.81 -8.55 -7.54
N GLN A 148 -2.47 -8.55 -7.57
CA GLN A 148 -1.67 -9.15 -6.50
C GLN A 148 -1.87 -8.38 -5.20
N ARG A 149 -1.95 -9.08 -4.06
CA ARG A 149 -2.15 -8.48 -2.75
C ARG A 149 -3.24 -7.41 -2.76
N ALA A 150 -4.45 -7.74 -3.22
CA ALA A 150 -5.54 -6.77 -3.42
C ALA A 150 -5.84 -5.95 -2.17
N PHE A 151 -5.72 -6.55 -0.98
CA PHE A 151 -5.84 -5.86 0.30
C PHE A 151 -4.84 -4.69 0.47
N TYR A 152 -3.68 -4.77 -0.18
CA TYR A 152 -2.60 -3.79 -0.05
C TYR A 152 -2.65 -2.75 -1.18
N TYR A 153 -2.87 -3.20 -2.42
CA TYR A 153 -2.95 -2.37 -3.62
C TYR A 153 -4.41 -2.11 -4.05
N SER A 154 -4.78 -2.46 -5.28
CA SER A 154 -6.08 -2.19 -5.93
C SER A 154 -6.28 -0.71 -6.24
N ARG A 155 -5.31 -0.10 -6.92
CA ARG A 155 -5.38 1.29 -7.37
C ARG A 155 -5.40 1.36 -8.89
N ILE A 156 -6.29 2.20 -9.41
CA ILE A 156 -6.48 2.44 -10.84
C ILE A 156 -6.72 3.94 -11.08
N TYR A 157 -6.12 4.50 -12.12
CA TYR A 157 -6.16 5.93 -12.41
C TYR A 157 -6.36 6.16 -13.89
N ALA A 158 -7.35 6.96 -14.27
CA ALA A 158 -7.57 7.39 -15.64
C ALA A 158 -6.63 8.52 -16.02
N ASP A 159 -6.23 8.57 -17.27
CA ASP A 159 -5.60 9.76 -17.84
C ASP A 159 -6.62 10.90 -17.92
N PRO A 160 -6.25 12.15 -17.54
CA PRO A 160 -7.19 13.26 -17.55
C PRO A 160 -7.60 13.76 -18.94
N LYS A 161 -6.88 13.38 -20.00
CA LYS A 161 -7.05 13.91 -21.36
C LYS A 161 -7.38 12.86 -22.41
N ASP A 162 -7.07 11.59 -22.15
CA ASP A 162 -7.27 10.49 -23.07
C ASP A 162 -8.13 9.40 -22.43
N GLU A 163 -9.31 9.16 -23.01
CA GLU A 163 -10.28 8.19 -22.49
C GLU A 163 -9.88 6.73 -22.67
N ASP A 164 -8.85 6.43 -23.43
CA ASP A 164 -8.33 5.07 -23.62
C ASP A 164 -7.11 4.76 -22.75
N ILE A 165 -6.58 5.77 -22.06
CA ILE A 165 -5.40 5.59 -21.20
C ILE A 165 -5.82 5.41 -19.74
N VAL A 166 -5.36 4.30 -19.16
CA VAL A 166 -5.58 3.98 -17.74
C VAL A 166 -4.33 3.33 -17.13
N TYR A 167 -4.09 3.63 -15.87
CA TYR A 167 -2.94 3.15 -15.11
C TYR A 167 -3.39 2.24 -13.97
N ALA A 168 -2.73 1.11 -13.79
CA ALA A 168 -2.94 0.20 -12.66
C ALA A 168 -1.68 0.10 -11.81
N LEU A 169 -1.83 0.34 -10.51
CA LEU A 169 -0.77 0.28 -9.53
C LEU A 169 -0.84 -0.99 -8.71
N ASN A 170 0.30 -1.64 -8.60
CA ASN A 170 0.50 -2.87 -7.84
C ASN A 170 1.98 -2.97 -7.45
N THR A 171 2.54 -4.18 -7.26
CA THR A 171 4.00 -4.36 -7.16
C THR A 171 4.73 -3.74 -8.35
N GLY A 172 4.11 -3.78 -9.55
CA GLY A 172 4.49 -3.01 -10.72
C GLY A 172 3.55 -1.84 -10.98
N PHE A 173 3.99 -0.92 -11.82
CA PHE A 173 3.21 0.18 -12.34
C PHE A 173 2.93 -0.08 -13.83
N TYR A 174 1.68 -0.18 -14.22
CA TYR A 174 1.26 -0.60 -15.56
C TYR A 174 0.40 0.45 -16.23
N LYS A 175 0.60 0.64 -17.54
CA LYS A 175 -0.18 1.54 -18.39
C LYS A 175 -0.89 0.74 -19.48
N SER A 176 -2.17 1.01 -19.66
CA SER A 176 -2.96 0.63 -20.82
C SER A 176 -3.20 1.85 -21.70
N VAL A 177 -3.28 1.63 -23.02
CA VAL A 177 -3.60 2.67 -24.03
C VAL A 177 -4.75 2.21 -24.94
N ASP A 178 -5.50 1.18 -24.52
CA ASP A 178 -6.57 0.54 -25.28
C ASP A 178 -7.82 0.31 -24.44
N GLY A 179 -8.08 1.23 -23.48
CA GLY A 179 -9.25 1.19 -22.62
C GLY A 179 -9.16 0.14 -21.49
N GLY A 180 -7.95 -0.31 -21.14
CA GLY A 180 -7.76 -1.30 -20.07
C GLY A 180 -7.75 -2.75 -20.55
N LYS A 181 -7.76 -3.00 -21.88
CA LYS A 181 -7.76 -4.36 -22.45
C LYS A 181 -6.39 -5.02 -22.27
N THR A 182 -5.31 -4.27 -22.49
CA THR A 182 -3.94 -4.76 -22.30
C THR A 182 -3.14 -3.82 -21.38
N PHE A 183 -2.25 -4.40 -20.57
CA PHE A 183 -1.32 -3.72 -19.69
C PHE A 183 0.11 -4.20 -19.92
N ASP A 184 0.53 -4.25 -21.18
CA ASP A 184 1.84 -4.78 -21.56
C ASP A 184 2.97 -3.81 -21.21
N LYS A 185 2.71 -2.51 -21.23
CA LYS A 185 3.69 -1.51 -20.85
C LYS A 185 3.79 -1.42 -19.31
N ARG A 186 4.91 -1.92 -18.75
CA ARG A 186 5.30 -1.63 -17.38
C ARG A 186 6.10 -0.33 -17.35
N ILE A 187 5.65 0.62 -16.54
CA ILE A 187 6.40 1.85 -16.26
C ILE A 187 7.48 1.52 -15.22
N ILE A 188 8.72 1.91 -15.50
CA ILE A 188 9.84 1.68 -14.60
C ILE A 188 9.99 2.90 -13.69
N VAL A 189 9.68 2.71 -12.43
CA VAL A 189 9.88 3.67 -11.35
C VAL A 189 11.07 3.25 -10.49
N PRO A 190 11.69 4.16 -9.73
CA PRO A 190 12.87 3.86 -8.91
C PRO A 190 12.65 2.77 -7.86
N HIS A 191 11.42 2.60 -7.36
CA HIS A 191 11.06 1.54 -6.42
C HIS A 191 9.73 0.89 -6.82
N GLY A 192 9.56 -0.39 -6.50
CA GLY A 192 8.29 -1.11 -6.69
C GLY A 192 7.25 -0.75 -5.61
N ASP A 193 6.20 -1.57 -5.56
CA ASP A 193 5.12 -1.45 -4.58
C ASP A 193 4.47 -0.07 -4.61
N ASN A 194 3.72 0.16 -5.70
CA ASN A 194 3.13 1.46 -6.02
C ASN A 194 1.79 1.62 -5.33
N HIS A 195 1.62 2.71 -4.58
CA HIS A 195 0.46 2.95 -3.72
C HIS A 195 -0.45 4.08 -4.20
N ASP A 196 0.12 5.11 -4.82
CA ASP A 196 -0.67 6.24 -5.29
C ASP A 196 -0.06 6.89 -6.54
N LEU A 197 -0.90 7.55 -7.32
CA LEU A 197 -0.53 8.27 -8.53
C LEU A 197 -1.36 9.55 -8.65
N TRP A 198 -0.68 10.66 -8.75
CA TRP A 198 -1.31 11.91 -9.19
C TRP A 198 -0.83 12.25 -10.60
N ILE A 199 -1.78 12.63 -11.46
CA ILE A 199 -1.54 13.10 -12.83
C ILE A 199 -2.06 14.52 -12.93
N ASP A 200 -1.25 15.45 -13.43
CA ASP A 200 -1.70 16.84 -13.60
C ASP A 200 -2.87 16.88 -14.60
N PRO A 201 -4.04 17.38 -14.18
CA PRO A 201 -5.21 17.44 -15.05
C PRO A 201 -5.06 18.35 -16.26
N ASN A 202 -4.07 19.26 -16.24
CA ASN A 202 -3.78 20.17 -17.34
C ASN A 202 -2.65 19.68 -18.26
N ASP A 203 -1.69 18.92 -17.68
CA ASP A 203 -0.50 18.42 -18.38
C ASP A 203 -0.20 16.96 -17.93
N PRO A 204 -0.78 15.94 -18.61
CA PRO A 204 -0.59 14.52 -18.22
C PRO A 204 0.88 14.05 -18.29
N MET A 205 1.77 14.84 -18.87
CA MET A 205 3.20 14.55 -18.84
C MET A 205 3.79 14.69 -17.42
N ARG A 206 3.10 15.43 -16.54
CA ARG A 206 3.50 15.63 -15.14
C ARG A 206 2.78 14.65 -14.23
N MET A 207 3.56 13.84 -13.54
CA MET A 207 3.06 12.79 -12.65
C MET A 207 3.84 12.77 -11.35
N VAL A 208 3.15 12.38 -10.27
CA VAL A 208 3.76 12.04 -8.99
C VAL A 208 3.34 10.63 -8.63
N ASN A 209 4.29 9.74 -8.42
CA ASN A 209 4.06 8.38 -7.94
C ASN A 209 4.54 8.24 -6.50
N ALA A 210 3.71 7.65 -5.66
CA ALA A 210 4.08 7.21 -4.32
C ALA A 210 4.25 5.69 -4.31
N ASN A 211 5.38 5.23 -3.80
CA ASN A 211 5.73 3.83 -3.71
C ASN A 211 6.41 3.52 -2.37
N ASP A 212 6.75 2.26 -2.14
CA ASP A 212 7.31 1.80 -0.87
C ASP A 212 8.72 2.40 -0.55
N GLY A 213 9.40 2.95 -1.54
CA GLY A 213 10.66 3.69 -1.37
C GLY A 213 10.48 5.19 -1.14
N GLY A 214 9.28 5.74 -1.36
CA GLY A 214 8.99 7.17 -1.20
C GLY A 214 8.16 7.76 -2.33
N GLY A 215 8.45 8.99 -2.74
CA GLY A 215 7.77 9.67 -3.83
C GLY A 215 8.70 10.09 -4.95
N CYS A 216 8.29 9.92 -6.20
CA CYS A 216 9.05 10.34 -7.37
C CYS A 216 8.18 11.11 -8.37
N VAL A 217 8.80 11.97 -9.13
CA VAL A 217 8.16 12.88 -10.08
C VAL A 217 8.61 12.56 -11.49
N SER A 218 7.67 12.54 -12.42
CA SER A 218 7.92 12.51 -13.87
C SER A 218 7.41 13.80 -14.52
N VAL A 219 8.09 14.25 -15.55
CA VAL A 219 7.68 15.39 -16.39
C VAL A 219 7.58 15.00 -17.88
N ASN A 220 7.59 13.70 -18.16
CA ASN A 220 7.54 13.15 -19.51
C ASN A 220 6.64 11.91 -19.61
N GLY A 221 5.50 11.92 -18.90
CA GLY A 221 4.47 10.88 -18.97
C GLY A 221 4.90 9.51 -18.42
N GLY A 222 5.86 9.51 -17.49
CA GLY A 222 6.34 8.29 -16.85
C GLY A 222 7.50 7.60 -17.56
N ASP A 223 8.09 8.20 -18.58
CA ASP A 223 9.26 7.64 -19.26
C ASP A 223 10.52 7.70 -18.39
N THR A 224 10.69 8.76 -17.61
CA THR A 224 11.74 8.90 -16.59
C THR A 224 11.16 9.50 -15.30
N TRP A 225 11.84 9.23 -14.18
CA TRP A 225 11.44 9.66 -12.85
C TRP A 225 12.64 10.20 -12.07
N THR A 226 12.37 11.11 -11.14
CA THR A 226 13.40 11.53 -10.16
C THR A 226 13.81 10.35 -9.30
N ASP A 227 15.08 10.33 -8.88
CA ASP A 227 15.58 9.33 -7.94
C ASP A 227 14.91 9.47 -6.57
N LEU A 228 14.87 8.36 -5.82
CA LEU A 228 14.48 8.33 -4.43
C LEU A 228 15.73 8.55 -3.57
N ASP A 229 15.93 9.77 -3.10
CA ASP A 229 17.07 10.14 -2.25
C ASP A 229 16.58 10.60 -0.87
N PHE A 230 15.72 9.78 -0.26
CA PHE A 230 15.22 10.02 1.10
C PHE A 230 16.02 9.19 2.09
N PRO A 231 16.82 9.79 2.98
CA PRO A 231 17.57 9.07 4.00
C PRO A 231 16.63 8.69 5.16
N THR A 232 15.64 7.85 4.88
CA THR A 232 14.61 7.40 5.83
C THR A 232 14.70 5.92 6.07
N SER A 233 14.28 5.50 7.27
CA SER A 233 14.23 4.09 7.68
C SER A 233 13.14 3.91 8.71
N GLN A 234 12.36 2.84 8.60
CA GLN A 234 11.39 2.47 9.62
C GLN A 234 12.01 1.45 10.57
N PHE A 235 12.27 1.87 11.81
CA PHE A 235 12.73 0.98 12.88
C PHE A 235 11.57 0.50 13.74
N TYR A 236 11.54 -0.80 14.05
CA TYR A 236 10.50 -1.38 14.93
C TYR A 236 10.81 -1.18 16.40
N HIS A 237 11.98 -1.62 16.81
CA HIS A 237 12.46 -1.54 18.19
C HIS A 237 13.91 -1.11 18.20
N ILE A 238 14.28 -0.29 19.14
CA ILE A 238 15.66 0.18 19.29
C ILE A 238 16.25 -0.25 20.63
N MET A 239 17.54 -0.51 20.64
CA MET A 239 18.35 -0.72 21.84
C MET A 239 19.63 0.11 21.73
N VAL A 240 20.25 0.33 22.86
CA VAL A 240 21.54 1.02 22.97
C VAL A 240 22.58 0.04 23.50
N THR A 241 23.76 0.02 22.86
CA THR A 241 24.87 -0.84 23.31
C THR A 241 25.53 -0.26 24.57
N LYS A 242 26.26 -1.11 25.30
CA LYS A 242 27.03 -0.74 26.48
C LYS A 242 28.46 -0.25 26.15
N ASP A 243 28.83 -0.25 24.87
CA ASP A 243 30.13 0.25 24.41
C ASP A 243 30.25 1.77 24.57
N PHE A 244 31.48 2.28 24.52
CA PHE A 244 31.72 3.70 24.35
C PHE A 244 32.67 3.95 23.16
N PRO A 245 32.30 4.82 22.20
CA PRO A 245 30.95 5.40 22.02
C PRO A 245 29.89 4.32 21.82
N TYR A 246 28.70 4.53 22.40
CA TYR A 246 27.61 3.57 22.24
C TYR A 246 27.02 3.59 20.83
N HIS A 247 26.36 2.51 20.46
CA HIS A 247 25.60 2.40 19.21
C HIS A 247 24.09 2.34 19.50
N VAL A 248 23.31 2.90 18.62
CA VAL A 248 21.87 2.72 18.58
C VAL A 248 21.59 1.63 17.54
N CYS A 249 20.93 0.55 17.96
CA CYS A 249 20.67 -0.61 17.12
C CYS A 249 19.15 -0.81 16.99
N GLY A 250 18.71 -1.21 15.80
CA GLY A 250 17.32 -1.58 15.55
C GLY A 250 17.16 -2.44 14.31
N ALA A 251 16.02 -3.13 14.25
CA ALA A 251 15.56 -3.85 13.07
C ALA A 251 14.76 -2.90 12.19
N GLN A 252 15.10 -2.85 10.91
CA GLN A 252 14.48 -1.97 9.92
C GLN A 252 13.54 -2.77 9.03
N GLN A 253 12.36 -2.22 8.76
CA GLN A 253 11.45 -2.75 7.75
C GLN A 253 12.22 -2.94 6.44
N ASP A 254 12.12 -4.15 5.86
CA ASP A 254 12.70 -4.58 4.58
C ASP A 254 14.24 -4.48 4.45
N ASN A 255 14.94 -4.00 5.50
CA ASN A 255 16.39 -3.73 5.45
C ASN A 255 17.22 -4.47 6.52
N SER A 256 16.66 -5.45 7.26
CA SER A 256 17.35 -6.19 8.29
C SER A 256 17.73 -5.32 9.51
N THR A 257 18.81 -5.65 10.20
CA THR A 257 19.27 -4.93 11.42
C THR A 257 20.38 -3.96 11.12
N MET A 258 20.43 -2.86 11.89
CA MET A 258 21.48 -1.86 11.80
C MET A 258 21.86 -1.35 13.19
N CYS A 259 23.16 -1.25 13.45
CA CYS A 259 23.75 -0.52 14.58
C CYS A 259 24.53 0.67 14.06
N ILE A 260 24.22 1.88 14.54
CA ILE A 260 24.89 3.13 14.16
C ILE A 260 25.50 3.78 15.40
N PRO A 261 26.71 4.39 15.30
CA PRO A 261 27.35 5.03 16.44
C PRO A 261 26.60 6.30 16.90
N SER A 262 26.61 6.54 18.21
CA SER A 262 25.99 7.72 18.82
C SER A 262 26.68 9.03 18.48
N GLU A 263 27.98 9.00 18.13
CA GLU A 263 28.72 10.17 17.71
C GLU A 263 28.50 10.40 16.21
N GLY A 264 27.98 11.60 15.88
CA GLY A 264 27.76 12.01 14.49
C GLY A 264 29.06 12.09 13.71
N TRP A 265 29.21 11.19 12.76
CA TRP A 265 30.30 11.25 11.81
C TRP A 265 30.01 12.27 10.72
N ASN A 266 31.02 13.01 10.34
CA ASN A 266 30.95 13.88 9.18
C ASN A 266 30.89 13.01 7.91
N PHE A 267 29.68 12.68 7.43
CA PHE A 267 29.46 11.85 6.24
C PHE A 267 30.24 12.29 5.02
N LYS A 268 30.67 13.55 4.95
CA LYS A 268 31.55 14.06 3.87
C LYS A 268 32.95 13.47 3.91
N GLN A 269 33.41 12.92 5.02
CA GLN A 269 34.72 12.25 5.17
C GLN A 269 34.61 10.72 5.03
N ALA A 270 33.45 10.16 4.92
CA ALA A 270 33.19 8.71 4.84
C ALA A 270 33.50 8.11 3.44
N ARG A 271 34.35 8.72 2.65
CA ARG A 271 34.93 8.11 1.43
C ARG A 271 36.09 7.20 1.78
N GLY A 272 35.82 6.03 2.39
CA GLY A 272 36.84 5.07 2.74
C GLY A 272 36.26 3.81 3.41
N PRO A 273 37.03 2.87 3.90
CA PRO A 273 36.60 1.58 4.44
C PRO A 273 35.81 1.66 5.78
N HIS A 274 35.05 2.72 5.97
CA HIS A 274 34.34 3.07 7.21
C HIS A 274 33.05 2.26 7.46
N LYS A 275 32.81 1.19 6.71
CA LYS A 275 31.74 0.19 7.01
C LYS A 275 31.83 -0.43 8.39
N GLN A 276 32.96 -0.28 9.07
CA GLN A 276 33.16 -0.78 10.43
C GLN A 276 32.47 0.03 11.53
N TYR A 277 31.91 1.20 11.22
CA TYR A 277 31.24 2.03 12.22
C TYR A 277 29.74 1.77 12.31
N TYR A 278 29.12 1.25 11.26
CA TYR A 278 27.75 0.74 11.29
C TYR A 278 27.74 -0.69 10.78
N TYR A 279 27.00 -1.55 11.46
CA TYR A 279 27.02 -2.99 11.20
C TYR A 279 25.66 -3.62 11.49
N ALA A 280 25.38 -4.71 10.78
CA ALA A 280 24.25 -5.59 11.07
C ALA A 280 24.61 -6.59 12.17
N VAL A 281 23.63 -6.98 12.98
CA VAL A 281 23.83 -7.90 14.13
C VAL A 281 23.04 -9.21 13.99
N GLY A 282 22.73 -9.63 12.76
CA GLY A 282 21.90 -10.80 12.51
C GLY A 282 20.42 -10.50 12.64
N GLY A 283 19.58 -11.51 12.87
CA GLY A 283 18.13 -11.37 12.88
C GLY A 283 17.56 -11.03 11.51
N GLY A 284 16.52 -10.21 11.50
CA GLY A 284 15.85 -9.70 10.31
C GLY A 284 15.12 -8.41 10.59
N GLU A 285 14.16 -8.06 9.75
CA GLU A 285 13.57 -6.74 9.67
C GLU A 285 12.69 -6.32 10.87
N SER A 286 12.09 -7.24 11.62
CA SER A 286 11.00 -6.91 12.56
C SER A 286 11.23 -7.40 13.99
N GLY A 287 12.43 -7.86 14.30
CA GLY A 287 12.74 -8.44 15.60
C GLY A 287 13.33 -7.46 16.61
N TYR A 288 13.44 -7.95 17.84
CA TYR A 288 14.22 -7.29 18.89
C TYR A 288 15.70 -7.62 18.74
N ILE A 289 16.54 -6.69 19.21
CA ILE A 289 17.98 -6.87 19.33
C ILE A 289 18.34 -6.77 20.81
N SER A 290 19.26 -7.61 21.27
CA SER A 290 19.83 -7.56 22.61
C SER A 290 21.33 -7.84 22.56
N GLN A 291 22.12 -7.00 23.23
CA GLN A 291 23.56 -7.24 23.45
C GLN A 291 23.74 -8.11 24.69
N HIS A 292 24.67 -9.05 24.65
CA HIS A 292 24.98 -9.89 25.81
C HIS A 292 25.52 -9.05 26.96
N PRO A 293 25.08 -9.27 28.22
CA PRO A 293 25.46 -8.43 29.35
C PRO A 293 26.97 -8.43 29.69
N ASP A 294 27.64 -9.58 29.51
CA ASP A 294 29.04 -9.79 29.91
C ASP A 294 30.02 -9.92 28.73
N ASN A 295 29.49 -10.06 27.49
CA ASN A 295 30.34 -10.09 26.31
C ASN A 295 29.75 -9.13 25.27
N LEU A 296 30.29 -7.91 25.19
CA LEU A 296 29.78 -6.84 24.38
C LEU A 296 29.87 -7.06 22.85
N ASP A 297 30.59 -8.10 22.43
CA ASP A 297 30.65 -8.48 21.02
C ASP A 297 29.55 -9.45 20.61
N TRP A 298 28.78 -9.99 21.57
CA TRP A 298 27.67 -10.89 21.25
C TRP A 298 26.34 -10.21 21.23
N PHE A 299 25.64 -10.42 20.13
CA PHE A 299 24.27 -9.91 19.91
C PHE A 299 23.31 -11.05 19.64
N TYR A 300 22.08 -10.88 20.11
CA TYR A 300 20.95 -11.75 19.82
C TYR A 300 19.91 -10.93 19.10
N ALA A 301 19.41 -11.43 17.97
CA ALA A 301 18.44 -10.71 17.16
C ALA A 301 17.40 -11.65 16.57
N GLY A 302 16.15 -11.23 16.61
CA GLY A 302 15.00 -11.96 16.10
C GLY A 302 14.53 -11.49 14.72
N SER A 303 13.58 -12.23 14.15
CA SER A 303 12.81 -11.85 12.95
C SER A 303 11.53 -12.68 12.88
N GLN A 304 10.79 -12.53 11.76
CA GLN A 304 9.59 -13.31 11.46
C GLN A 304 9.90 -14.83 11.51
N GLY A 305 8.85 -15.63 11.73
CA GLY A 305 8.95 -17.09 11.77
C GLY A 305 9.78 -17.61 12.95
N ALA A 306 9.80 -16.87 14.06
CA ALA A 306 10.58 -17.20 15.26
C ALA A 306 12.10 -17.33 15.00
N LEU A 307 12.61 -16.73 13.93
CA LEU A 307 14.07 -16.67 13.71
C LEU A 307 14.73 -16.01 14.92
N LEU A 308 15.74 -16.66 15.46
CA LEU A 308 16.59 -16.11 16.51
C LEU A 308 18.04 -16.44 16.16
N THR A 309 18.88 -15.41 16.11
CA THR A 309 20.30 -15.54 15.78
C THR A 309 21.19 -15.08 16.91
N LYS A 310 22.37 -15.66 17.00
CA LYS A 310 23.51 -15.12 17.74
C LYS A 310 24.55 -14.61 16.74
N TYR A 311 24.99 -13.38 16.91
CA TYR A 311 26.04 -12.74 16.13
C TYR A 311 27.23 -12.39 17.03
N ASP A 312 28.44 -12.69 16.57
CA ASP A 312 29.69 -12.33 17.24
C ASP A 312 30.39 -11.26 16.40
N ARG A 313 30.41 -10.03 16.92
CA ARG A 313 31.01 -8.87 16.26
C ARG A 313 32.52 -8.98 16.08
N SER A 314 33.18 -9.66 16.98
CA SER A 314 34.66 -9.80 16.97
C SER A 314 35.17 -10.53 15.73
N ASN A 315 34.39 -11.46 15.18
CA ASN A 315 34.76 -12.27 14.03
C ASN A 315 33.72 -12.29 12.89
N GLY A 316 32.59 -11.60 13.07
CA GLY A 316 31.50 -11.50 12.07
C GLY A 316 30.69 -12.80 11.95
N PHE A 317 30.82 -13.75 12.85
CA PHE A 317 30.13 -15.03 12.77
C PHE A 317 28.68 -14.92 13.26
N ARG A 318 27.74 -15.40 12.44
CA ARG A 318 26.33 -15.50 12.75
C ARG A 318 25.86 -16.95 12.70
N ARG A 319 25.08 -17.37 13.67
CA ARG A 319 24.39 -18.67 13.66
C ARG A 319 22.96 -18.54 14.15
N ASP A 320 22.10 -19.40 13.64
CA ASP A 320 20.75 -19.58 14.14
C ASP A 320 20.80 -20.36 15.46
N ILE A 321 20.02 -19.93 16.45
CA ILE A 321 20.00 -20.49 17.81
C ILE A 321 18.59 -20.85 18.28
N GLN A 322 17.59 -20.79 17.40
CA GLN A 322 16.23 -21.23 17.72
C GLN A 322 16.21 -22.74 18.01
N VAL A 323 15.33 -23.14 18.92
CA VAL A 323 15.20 -24.56 19.35
C VAL A 323 14.57 -25.40 18.24
N TYR A 324 13.61 -24.85 17.52
CA TYR A 324 12.88 -25.54 16.46
C TYR A 324 13.32 -25.06 15.08
N PRO A 325 13.15 -25.88 14.03
CA PRO A 325 13.37 -25.44 12.65
C PRO A 325 12.56 -24.19 12.32
N ARG A 326 13.11 -23.36 11.46
CA ARG A 326 12.41 -22.15 10.99
C ARG A 326 11.26 -22.54 10.07
N PHE A 327 10.07 -22.06 10.38
CA PHE A 327 8.91 -22.12 9.49
C PHE A 327 8.75 -20.79 8.78
N PHE A 328 8.59 -20.84 7.46
CA PHE A 328 8.24 -19.64 6.68
C PHE A 328 6.78 -19.26 6.92
N SER A 329 6.44 -17.99 6.79
CA SER A 329 5.05 -17.56 6.91
C SER A 329 4.17 -18.29 5.88
N GLY A 330 3.05 -18.85 6.33
CA GLY A 330 2.15 -19.64 5.48
C GLY A 330 2.29 -21.15 5.64
N GLU A 331 3.23 -21.64 6.40
CA GLU A 331 3.28 -23.05 6.79
C GLU A 331 2.05 -23.43 7.63
N PRO A 332 1.38 -24.55 7.34
CA PRO A 332 0.24 -24.99 8.14
C PRO A 332 0.68 -25.43 9.55
N ALA A 333 -0.20 -25.29 10.52
CA ALA A 333 0.09 -25.69 11.90
C ALA A 333 0.50 -27.18 12.02
N SER A 334 0.01 -28.02 11.12
CA SER A 334 0.40 -29.44 11.02
C SER A 334 1.86 -29.67 10.63
N ALA A 335 2.57 -28.66 10.11
CA ALA A 335 3.99 -28.73 9.82
C ALA A 335 4.88 -28.41 11.03
N LEU A 336 4.29 -28.01 12.18
CA LEU A 336 5.03 -27.82 13.41
C LEU A 336 5.48 -29.16 13.96
N PRO A 337 6.76 -29.31 14.40
CA PRO A 337 7.19 -30.53 15.10
C PRO A 337 6.41 -30.69 16.40
N GLU A 338 6.07 -31.93 16.74
CA GLU A 338 5.44 -32.31 18.02
C GLU A 338 6.41 -32.12 19.19
#